data_73003a98744915a6ade132d9ffc0f79a
#
_entry.id   73003a98744915a6ade132d9ffc0f79a
#
_cell.length_a   1.000
_cell.length_b   1.000
_cell.length_c   1.000
_cell.angle_alpha   90.00
_cell.angle_beta   90.00
_cell.angle_gamma   90.00
#
_symmetry.space_group_name_H-M   'P 1'
#
loop_
_entity.id
_entity.type
_entity.pdbx_description
1 polymer ?
#
loop_
_entity_poly.entity_id
_entity_poly.type
_entity_poly.pdbx_seq_one_letter_code
_entity_poly.pdbx_strand_id
1 'polypeptide(L)'
;ELRLSLREIRTALDAYKQAVEEGRVAHAAQDSGYPESLQVLVDGVPDASSPDRKKWIYFLRQVPRDPMFPDPSLPNEETWGKRSYASSHEAPEEGDDVFDVYSLAPGTGLNGIPYRKW
;
A
#
# COMPACT_ATOMS: atom_id res chain seq x y z
N GLU A 1 17.19 -3.89 -0.24
CA GLU A 1 16.40 -2.93 -1.00
C GLU A 1 14.92 -3.29 -1.05
N LEU A 2 14.62 -4.54 -1.46
CA LEU A 2 13.23 -4.98 -1.53
C LEU A 2 12.54 -4.90 -0.16
N ARG A 3 13.21 -5.32 0.90
CA ARG A 3 12.63 -5.26 2.24
C ARG A 3 12.37 -3.84 2.71
N LEU A 4 13.25 -2.92 2.36
CA LEU A 4 13.05 -1.51 2.70
C LEU A 4 11.83 -0.94 1.98
N SER A 5 11.69 -1.24 0.68
CA SER A 5 10.55 -0.78 -0.09
C SER A 5 9.24 -1.36 0.43
N LEU A 6 9.23 -2.66 0.75
CA LEU A 6 8.04 -3.31 1.34
C LEU A 6 7.69 -2.68 2.69
N ARG A 7 8.69 -2.45 3.53
CA ARG A 7 8.45 -1.84 4.85
C ARG A 7 7.88 -0.45 4.71
N GLU A 8 8.40 0.34 3.77
CA GLU A 8 7.93 1.70 3.55
C GLU A 8 6.47 1.72 3.16
N ILE A 9 6.08 0.87 2.21
CA ILE A 9 4.69 0.78 1.77
C ILE A 9 3.79 0.25 2.89
N ARG A 10 4.20 -0.83 3.56
CA ARG A 10 3.41 -1.44 4.63
C ARG A 10 3.23 -0.50 5.82
N THR A 11 4.27 0.26 6.16
CA THR A 11 4.17 1.27 7.22
C THR A 11 3.17 2.35 6.85
N ALA A 12 3.17 2.78 5.59
CA ALA A 12 2.21 3.78 5.11
C ALA A 12 0.78 3.24 5.13
N LEU A 13 0.57 1.98 4.73
CA LEU A 13 -0.75 1.34 4.79
C LEU A 13 -1.26 1.26 6.22
N ASP A 14 -0.40 0.90 7.17
CA ASP A 14 -0.76 0.83 8.58
C ASP A 14 -1.06 2.22 9.15
N ALA A 15 -0.31 3.23 8.75
CA ALA A 15 -0.55 4.60 9.17
C ALA A 15 -1.90 5.11 8.65
N TYR A 16 -2.27 4.75 7.42
CA TYR A 16 -3.56 5.10 6.85
C TYR A 16 -4.68 4.46 7.67
N LYS A 17 -4.59 3.17 7.94
CA LYS A 17 -5.59 2.44 8.74
C LYS A 17 -5.73 3.06 10.12
N GLN A 18 -4.63 3.40 10.77
CA GLN A 18 -4.65 4.04 12.08
C GLN A 18 -5.34 5.40 12.03
N ALA A 19 -5.06 6.20 10.99
CA ALA A 19 -5.70 7.50 10.83
C ALA A 19 -7.22 7.35 10.65
N VAL A 20 -7.67 6.30 9.95
CA VAL A 20 -9.09 5.98 9.83
C VAL A 20 -9.69 5.67 11.20
N GLU A 21 -9.01 4.84 11.98
CA GLU A 21 -9.49 4.45 13.32
C GLU A 21 -9.52 5.62 14.29
N GLU A 22 -8.65 6.60 14.11
CA GLU A 22 -8.61 7.83 14.92
C GLU A 22 -9.61 8.88 14.45
N GLY A 23 -10.37 8.61 13.38
CA GLY A 23 -11.32 9.56 12.84
C GLY A 23 -10.71 10.67 12.00
N ARG A 24 -9.42 10.56 11.64
CA ARG A 24 -8.74 11.57 10.83
C ARG A 24 -8.96 11.39 9.34
N VAL A 25 -9.34 10.18 8.91
CA VAL A 25 -9.67 9.87 7.52
C VAL A 25 -11.11 9.37 7.49
N ALA A 26 -11.94 10.00 6.67
CA ALA A 26 -13.33 9.59 6.52
C ALA A 26 -13.42 8.31 5.69
N HIS A 27 -14.31 7.40 6.07
CA HIS A 27 -14.59 6.20 5.31
C HIS A 27 -16.03 5.74 5.55
N ALA A 28 -16.55 4.92 4.65
CA ALA A 28 -17.86 4.31 4.83
C ALA A 28 -17.79 3.19 5.87
N ALA A 29 -18.90 2.91 6.54
CA ALA A 29 -18.93 1.93 7.64
C ALA A 29 -18.55 0.52 7.18
N GLN A 30 -18.82 0.18 5.93
CA GLN A 30 -18.52 -1.14 5.37
C GLN A 30 -17.11 -1.23 4.77
N ASP A 31 -16.37 -0.12 4.72
CA ASP A 31 -15.01 -0.13 4.19
C ASP A 31 -14.06 -0.79 5.18
N SER A 32 -12.99 -1.38 4.66
CA SER A 32 -11.97 -2.02 5.48
C SER A 32 -11.13 -1.01 6.28
N GLY A 33 -11.10 0.25 5.83
CA GLY A 33 -10.24 1.27 6.40
C GLY A 33 -8.85 1.34 5.76
N TYR A 34 -8.63 0.57 4.70
CA TYR A 34 -7.39 0.63 3.91
C TYR A 34 -7.63 1.44 2.63
N PRO A 35 -6.58 2.01 2.01
CA PRO A 35 -6.77 2.87 0.85
C PRO A 35 -7.21 2.09 -0.39
N GLU A 36 -7.87 2.79 -1.31
CA GLU A 36 -8.32 2.18 -2.57
C GLU A 36 -7.16 1.81 -3.48
N SER A 37 -6.06 2.55 -3.40
CA SER A 37 -4.87 2.34 -4.22
C SER A 37 -3.64 2.87 -3.51
N LEU A 38 -2.46 2.47 -3.98
CA LEU A 38 -1.21 3.00 -3.44
C LEU A 38 -1.06 4.49 -3.74
N GLN A 39 -1.64 4.96 -4.84
CA GLN A 39 -1.55 6.36 -5.23
C GLN A 39 -2.24 7.27 -4.21
N VAL A 40 -3.28 6.81 -3.54
CA VAL A 40 -3.96 7.57 -2.48
C VAL A 40 -2.98 7.97 -1.37
N LEU A 41 -2.00 7.10 -1.07
CA LEU A 41 -1.01 7.37 -0.04
C LEU A 41 -0.10 8.55 -0.42
N VAL A 42 0.12 8.76 -1.71
CA VAL A 42 0.94 9.84 -2.25
C VAL A 42 0.14 11.11 -2.43
N ASP A 43 -1.05 10.98 -3.03
CA ASP A 43 -1.92 12.15 -3.30
C ASP A 43 -2.46 12.75 -2.02
N GLY A 44 -2.55 11.97 -0.97
CA GLY A 44 -3.07 12.41 0.30
C GLY A 44 -4.58 12.39 0.37
N VAL A 45 -5.09 12.61 1.56
CA VAL A 45 -6.54 12.67 1.83
C VAL A 45 -6.82 13.85 2.75
N PRO A 46 -8.03 14.42 2.68
CA PRO A 46 -8.40 15.49 3.61
C PRO A 46 -8.38 14.99 5.05
N ASP A 47 -7.88 15.83 5.96
CA ASP A 47 -7.91 15.51 7.39
C ASP A 47 -9.31 15.80 7.92
N ALA A 48 -10.09 14.75 8.16
CA ALA A 48 -11.47 14.88 8.62
C ALA A 48 -11.56 15.47 10.02
N SER A 49 -10.48 15.45 10.80
CA SER A 49 -10.45 16.05 12.13
C SER A 49 -10.17 17.56 12.09
N SER A 50 -9.77 18.10 10.94
CA SER A 50 -9.54 19.52 10.79
C SER A 50 -10.89 20.27 10.68
N PRO A 51 -11.13 21.33 11.49
CA PRO A 51 -12.40 22.02 11.48
C PRO A 51 -12.81 22.61 10.13
N ASP A 52 -11.85 23.05 9.34
CA ASP A 52 -12.10 23.64 8.02
C ASP A 52 -11.82 22.69 6.86
N ARG A 53 -11.38 21.48 7.15
CA ARG A 53 -11.04 20.44 6.17
C ARG A 53 -10.05 20.89 5.11
N LYS A 54 -9.22 21.85 5.43
CA LYS A 54 -8.20 22.36 4.51
C LYS A 54 -6.87 21.67 4.65
N LYS A 55 -6.66 20.90 5.72
CA LYS A 55 -5.44 20.15 5.91
C LYS A 55 -5.54 18.80 5.23
N TRP A 56 -4.41 18.37 4.66
CA TRP A 56 -4.30 17.08 4.00
C TRP A 56 -3.27 16.24 4.72
N ILE A 57 -3.47 14.93 4.69
CA ILE A 57 -2.55 13.96 5.27
C ILE A 57 -1.91 13.18 4.14
N TYR A 58 -0.59 13.11 4.16
CA TYR A 58 0.21 12.37 3.18
C TYR A 58 0.94 11.24 3.90
N PHE A 59 0.96 10.07 3.29
CA PHE A 59 1.56 8.88 3.91
C PHE A 59 2.84 8.44 3.22
N LEU A 60 3.00 8.79 1.95
CA LEU A 60 4.20 8.52 1.16
C LEU A 60 4.54 9.75 0.31
N ARG A 61 5.83 9.98 0.08
CA ARG A 61 6.26 11.00 -0.89
C ARG A 61 5.99 10.50 -2.30
N GLN A 62 6.33 9.26 -2.55
CA GLN A 62 6.07 8.56 -3.82
C GLN A 62 6.04 7.08 -3.53
N VAL A 63 5.37 6.32 -4.38
CA VAL A 63 5.38 4.86 -4.27
C VAL A 63 6.76 4.38 -4.69
N PRO A 64 7.50 3.66 -3.82
CA PRO A 64 8.79 3.13 -4.21
C PRO A 64 8.61 2.07 -5.29
N ARG A 65 9.60 1.95 -6.16
CA ARG A 65 9.62 0.91 -7.17
C ARG A 65 10.10 -0.39 -6.55
N ASP A 66 9.54 -1.52 -6.99
CA ASP A 66 10.10 -2.83 -6.65
C ASP A 66 11.47 -2.95 -7.32
N PRO A 67 12.57 -2.96 -6.55
CA PRO A 67 13.91 -2.96 -7.14
C PRO A 67 14.23 -4.26 -7.88
N MET A 68 13.46 -5.31 -7.65
CA MET A 68 13.66 -6.61 -8.29
C MET A 68 12.80 -6.77 -9.54
N PHE A 69 11.90 -5.82 -9.84
CA PHE A 69 11.02 -5.91 -11.01
C PHE A 69 11.81 -5.61 -12.28
N PRO A 70 11.81 -6.52 -13.27
CA PRO A 70 12.73 -6.42 -14.42
C PRO A 70 12.34 -5.38 -15.47
N ASP A 71 11.09 -4.98 -15.57
CA ASP A 71 10.64 -4.08 -16.63
C ASP A 71 10.70 -2.62 -16.16
N PRO A 72 11.64 -1.80 -16.68
CA PRO A 72 11.79 -0.42 -16.25
C PRO A 72 10.72 0.52 -16.81
N SER A 73 9.87 0.05 -17.72
CA SER A 73 8.86 0.90 -18.36
C SER A 73 7.60 1.07 -17.53
N LEU A 74 7.35 0.20 -16.56
CA LEU A 74 6.14 0.29 -15.74
C LEU A 74 6.26 1.37 -14.67
N PRO A 75 5.16 2.11 -14.39
CA PRO A 75 5.12 3.02 -13.24
C PRO A 75 5.38 2.27 -11.93
N ASN A 76 5.92 2.98 -10.95
CA ASN A 76 6.30 2.39 -9.67
C ASN A 76 5.17 1.59 -9.02
N GLU A 77 3.96 2.15 -9.01
CA GLU A 77 2.81 1.46 -8.42
C GLU A 77 2.51 0.11 -9.06
N GLU A 78 2.70 0.02 -10.36
CA GLU A 78 2.38 -1.19 -11.10
C GLU A 78 3.43 -2.30 -10.97
N THR A 79 4.56 -2.01 -10.33
CA THR A 79 5.58 -3.03 -10.07
C THR A 79 5.22 -3.94 -8.89
N TRP A 80 4.17 -3.60 -8.14
CA TRP A 80 3.73 -4.36 -6.98
C TRP A 80 2.44 -5.12 -7.25
N GLY A 81 2.35 -6.35 -6.74
CA GLY A 81 1.09 -7.03 -6.61
C GLY A 81 0.33 -6.44 -5.42
N LYS A 82 -0.99 -6.36 -5.52
CA LYS A 82 -1.82 -5.79 -4.46
C LYS A 82 -2.78 -6.85 -3.95
N ARG A 83 -2.90 -6.89 -2.63
CA ARG A 83 -3.79 -7.82 -1.95
C ARG A 83 -4.86 -7.04 -1.23
N SER A 84 -6.12 -7.36 -1.50
CA SER A 84 -7.24 -6.76 -0.78
C SER A 84 -7.40 -7.37 0.60
N TYR A 85 -8.06 -6.65 1.50
CA TYR A 85 -8.34 -7.14 2.85
C TYR A 85 -9.18 -8.42 2.81
N ALA A 86 -10.08 -8.54 1.83
CA ALA A 86 -10.97 -9.68 1.69
C ALA A 86 -10.28 -10.92 1.11
N SER A 87 -9.13 -10.76 0.46
CA SER A 87 -8.40 -11.90 -0.12
C SER A 87 -7.52 -12.57 0.93
N SER A 88 -7.13 -13.82 0.65
CA SER A 88 -6.28 -14.57 1.59
C SER A 88 -4.80 -14.35 1.29
N HIS A 89 -3.97 -14.55 2.30
CA HIS A 89 -2.52 -14.51 2.15
C HIS A 89 -2.01 -15.54 1.13
N GLU A 90 -2.67 -16.68 1.06
CA GLU A 90 -2.27 -17.80 0.19
C GLU A 90 -2.70 -17.59 -1.25
N ALA A 91 -3.78 -16.83 -1.47
CA ALA A 91 -4.31 -16.52 -2.79
C ALA A 91 -4.63 -15.03 -2.87
N PRO A 92 -3.60 -14.17 -2.86
CA PRO A 92 -3.82 -12.72 -2.87
C PRO A 92 -4.46 -12.25 -4.17
N GLU A 93 -5.47 -11.41 -4.06
CA GLU A 93 -6.19 -10.86 -5.19
C GLU A 93 -6.43 -9.37 -4.97
N GLU A 94 -6.47 -8.62 -6.07
CA GLU A 94 -6.89 -7.23 -6.02
C GLU A 94 -8.38 -7.13 -5.72
N GLY A 95 -8.78 -6.03 -5.11
CA GLY A 95 -10.17 -5.78 -4.77
C GLY A 95 -10.42 -4.29 -4.60
N ASP A 96 -11.37 -3.95 -3.73
CA ASP A 96 -11.77 -2.55 -3.52
C ASP A 96 -10.74 -1.73 -2.75
N ASP A 97 -9.77 -2.39 -2.10
CA ASP A 97 -8.76 -1.73 -1.28
C ASP A 97 -7.40 -2.38 -1.45
N VAL A 98 -6.38 -1.75 -0.86
CA VAL A 98 -5.03 -2.31 -0.80
C VAL A 98 -4.70 -2.53 0.67
N PHE A 99 -4.76 -3.78 1.10
CA PHE A 99 -4.38 -4.20 2.45
C PHE A 99 -2.88 -4.44 2.57
N ASP A 100 -2.29 -5.02 1.53
CA ASP A 100 -0.87 -5.36 1.51
C ASP A 100 -0.36 -5.38 0.08
N VAL A 101 0.95 -5.43 -0.06
CA VAL A 101 1.61 -5.54 -1.36
C VAL A 101 2.61 -6.70 -1.33
N TYR A 102 2.94 -7.20 -2.51
CA TYR A 102 3.95 -8.23 -2.66
C TYR A 102 4.72 -7.99 -3.95
N SER A 103 5.94 -8.54 -4.00
CA SER A 103 6.78 -8.38 -5.18
C SER A 103 6.23 -9.22 -6.33
N LEU A 104 6.17 -8.63 -7.52
CA LEU A 104 5.83 -9.33 -8.75
C LEU A 104 7.07 -9.87 -9.45
N ALA A 105 8.26 -9.60 -8.93
CA ALA A 105 9.49 -10.05 -9.55
C ALA A 105 9.62 -11.57 -9.47
N PRO A 106 10.08 -12.21 -10.54
CA PRO A 106 10.38 -13.64 -10.49
C PRO A 106 11.65 -13.89 -9.69
N GLY A 107 11.82 -15.11 -9.22
CA GLY A 107 13.04 -15.51 -8.55
C GLY A 107 12.92 -15.61 -7.05
N THR A 108 14.06 -15.86 -6.46
CA THR A 108 14.18 -16.22 -5.05
C THR A 108 15.34 -15.45 -4.45
N GLY A 109 15.16 -14.98 -3.22
CA GLY A 109 16.22 -14.29 -2.50
C GLY A 109 17.32 -15.23 -2.06
N LEU A 110 18.42 -14.65 -1.56
CA LEU A 110 19.54 -15.43 -1.05
C LEU A 110 19.14 -16.33 0.12
N ASN A 111 18.07 -15.99 0.81
CA ASN A 111 17.54 -16.81 1.92
C ASN A 111 16.68 -17.99 1.44
N GLY A 112 16.56 -18.21 0.14
CA GLY A 112 15.78 -19.29 -0.42
C GLY A 112 14.28 -19.03 -0.50
N ILE A 113 13.82 -17.85 -0.13
CA ILE A 113 12.40 -17.51 -0.12
C ILE A 113 12.05 -16.71 -1.38
N PRO A 114 11.03 -17.12 -2.15
CA PRO A 114 10.60 -16.35 -3.32
C PRO A 114 10.25 -14.92 -2.96
N TYR A 115 10.62 -13.98 -3.82
CA TYR A 115 10.39 -12.55 -3.57
C TYR A 115 8.91 -12.23 -3.30
N ARG A 116 7.99 -12.92 -3.98
CA ARG A 116 6.56 -12.70 -3.77
C ARG A 116 6.07 -13.01 -2.35
N LYS A 117 6.87 -13.73 -1.58
CA LYS A 117 6.55 -14.12 -0.20
C LYS A 117 7.23 -13.24 0.85
N TRP A 118 8.01 -12.30 0.40
CA TRP A 118 8.65 -11.38 1.31
C TRP A 118 7.61 -10.38 1.85
#